data_ccbc330a844b6ec4648af530076f8ca3
#
_entry.id   ccbc330a844b6ec4648af530076f8ca3
#
_cell.length_a   1.000
_cell.length_b   1.000
_cell.length_c   1.000
_cell.angle_alpha   90.00
_cell.angle_beta   90.00
_cell.angle_gamma   90.00
#
_symmetry.space_group_name_H-M   'P 1'
#
loop_
_entity.id
_entity.type
_entity.pdbx_description
1 polymer ?
#
loop_
_entity_poly.entity_id
_entity_poly.type
_entity_poly.pdbx_seq_one_letter_code
_entity_poly.pdbx_strand_id
1 'polypeptide(L)'
;KQSAAEINTDLLKYYAEIQNIFKEFEVQEVMPTTQQLKEAFNMRMKDTSEEQPEEAPVSFWEVFDEFVKECGNQNNWTASTYEKFAAVRNHLKEFKEDATFNYFDEFGLNEYVNFLRDTKDMRNSTIGKQMGFLKWFLRWSFKKGHHQNIAYDTFKPKLKTTSKKVIFLTWDELNKLKDYQIPKDKQYLERVRDVFLFCCFTSLRYSDVRNLKRSDVKSDHIEITTVKTADSLTIELNKYSKAILDKYKDIHFENYMALPVISNQKMNDYLKELGELAEINEPVRETYYKGNERIDEV
;
A
#
# COMPACT_ATOMS: atom_id res chain seq x y z
N LYS A 1 16.95 45.23 7.30
CA LYS A 1 18.22 44.72 7.90
C LYS A 1 18.11 43.21 7.96
N GLN A 2 18.96 42.53 7.23
CA GLN A 2 19.03 41.07 7.29
C GLN A 2 19.41 40.59 8.70
N SER A 3 18.81 39.49 9.15
CA SER A 3 19.18 38.90 10.43
C SER A 3 20.54 38.19 10.34
N ALA A 4 21.23 38.01 11.46
CA ALA A 4 22.50 37.28 11.50
C ALA A 4 22.39 35.85 10.98
N ALA A 5 21.22 35.23 11.12
CA ALA A 5 20.94 33.89 10.57
C ALA A 5 20.86 33.88 9.04
N GLU A 6 20.23 34.88 8.42
CA GLU A 6 20.17 35.05 6.96
C GLU A 6 21.57 35.29 6.38
N ILE A 7 22.36 36.15 7.01
CA ILE A 7 23.76 36.41 6.60
C ILE A 7 24.59 35.13 6.63
N ASN A 8 24.47 34.33 7.71
CA ASN A 8 25.20 33.07 7.81
C ASN A 8 24.74 32.03 6.74
N THR A 9 23.48 32.02 6.40
CA THR A 9 22.95 31.15 5.34
C THR A 9 23.51 31.54 3.99
N ASP A 10 23.55 32.84 3.67
CA ASP A 10 24.13 33.36 2.44
C ASP A 10 25.65 33.08 2.36
N LEU A 11 26.39 33.25 3.44
CA LEU A 11 27.82 32.93 3.51
C LEU A 11 28.10 31.44 3.27
N LEU A 12 27.30 30.54 3.83
CA LEU A 12 27.41 29.08 3.60
C LEU A 12 27.13 28.72 2.12
N LYS A 13 26.17 29.38 1.50
CA LYS A 13 25.83 29.21 0.10
C LYS A 13 27.00 29.66 -0.81
N TYR A 14 27.57 30.83 -0.55
CA TYR A 14 28.73 31.33 -1.27
C TYR A 14 29.95 30.42 -1.12
N TYR A 15 30.18 29.92 0.10
CA TYR A 15 31.28 29.00 0.36
C TYR A 15 31.11 27.67 -0.44
N ALA A 16 29.93 27.12 -0.46
CA ALA A 16 29.64 25.89 -1.22
C ALA A 16 29.86 26.10 -2.73
N GLU A 17 29.44 27.25 -3.28
CA GLU A 17 29.65 27.56 -4.70
C GLU A 17 31.13 27.72 -5.05
N ILE A 18 31.92 28.39 -4.21
CA ILE A 18 33.36 28.49 -4.41
C ILE A 18 34.02 27.12 -4.41
N GLN A 19 33.62 26.22 -3.51
CA GLN A 19 34.14 24.85 -3.50
C GLN A 19 33.80 24.06 -4.77
N ASN A 20 32.60 24.25 -5.30
CA ASN A 20 32.18 23.61 -6.55
C ASN A 20 33.01 24.10 -7.72
N ILE A 21 33.24 25.40 -7.80
CA ILE A 21 34.10 26.00 -8.85
C ILE A 21 35.54 25.46 -8.76
N PHE A 22 36.09 25.34 -7.55
CA PHE A 22 37.42 24.74 -7.39
C PHE A 22 37.48 23.30 -7.88
N LYS A 23 36.48 22.47 -7.56
CA LYS A 23 36.40 21.08 -8.03
C LYS A 23 36.33 20.97 -9.55
N GLU A 24 35.67 21.90 -10.22
CA GLU A 24 35.60 21.90 -11.68
C GLU A 24 36.95 22.19 -12.33
N PHE A 25 37.73 23.12 -11.77
CA PHE A 25 39.09 23.38 -12.19
C PHE A 25 40.02 22.19 -11.89
N GLU A 26 39.83 21.53 -10.76
CA GLU A 26 40.58 20.33 -10.38
C GLU A 26 40.32 19.16 -11.33
N VAL A 27 39.07 18.95 -11.75
CA VAL A 27 38.70 17.95 -12.75
C VAL A 27 39.32 18.24 -14.14
N GLN A 28 39.56 19.53 -14.45
CA GLN A 28 40.22 19.95 -15.68
C GLN A 28 41.76 19.97 -15.54
N GLU A 29 42.31 19.55 -14.40
CA GLU A 29 43.74 19.56 -14.08
C GLU A 29 44.37 20.97 -14.20
N VAL A 30 43.58 22.05 -13.98
CA VAL A 30 44.01 23.44 -14.07
C VAL A 30 43.98 24.09 -12.68
N MET A 31 45.09 24.70 -12.25
CA MET A 31 45.12 25.56 -11.07
C MET A 31 44.56 26.93 -11.42
N PRO A 32 43.38 27.32 -10.89
CA PRO A 32 42.81 28.61 -11.26
C PRO A 32 43.52 29.77 -10.63
N THR A 33 43.67 30.83 -11.36
CA THR A 33 44.11 32.13 -10.82
C THR A 33 42.95 32.76 -10.02
N THR A 34 43.30 33.68 -9.10
CA THR A 34 42.30 34.44 -8.29
C THR A 34 41.28 35.15 -9.20
N GLN A 35 41.74 35.60 -10.37
CA GLN A 35 40.89 36.29 -11.36
C GLN A 35 39.87 35.33 -12.02
N GLN A 36 40.33 34.16 -12.45
CA GLN A 36 39.46 33.11 -13.00
C GLN A 36 38.41 32.64 -12.01
N LEU A 37 38.80 32.45 -10.76
CA LEU A 37 37.82 32.11 -9.70
C LEU A 37 36.79 33.22 -9.49
N LYS A 38 37.22 34.47 -9.50
CA LYS A 38 36.32 35.62 -9.34
C LYS A 38 35.37 35.78 -10.52
N GLU A 39 35.84 35.55 -11.74
CA GLU A 39 35.04 35.60 -12.96
C GLU A 39 34.02 34.44 -13.00
N ALA A 40 34.45 33.21 -12.69
CA ALA A 40 33.58 32.05 -12.63
C ALA A 40 32.50 32.21 -11.52
N PHE A 41 32.88 32.72 -10.36
CA PHE A 41 31.95 33.03 -9.29
C PHE A 41 30.94 34.12 -9.68
N ASN A 42 31.41 35.21 -10.25
CA ASN A 42 30.53 36.31 -10.70
C ASN A 42 29.60 35.88 -11.82
N MET A 43 30.04 35.00 -12.74
CA MET A 43 29.21 34.43 -13.78
C MET A 43 28.05 33.63 -13.19
N ARG A 44 28.35 32.74 -12.25
CA ARG A 44 27.32 31.95 -11.56
C ARG A 44 26.38 32.78 -10.69
N MET A 45 26.90 33.83 -10.04
CA MET A 45 26.09 34.76 -9.28
C MET A 45 25.20 35.64 -10.14
N LYS A 46 25.61 35.93 -11.40
CA LYS A 46 24.76 36.61 -12.39
C LYS A 46 23.67 35.70 -12.93
N ASP A 47 24.00 34.44 -13.25
CA ASP A 47 23.00 33.44 -13.68
C ASP A 47 21.95 33.15 -12.58
N THR A 48 22.35 33.35 -11.28
CA THR A 48 21.42 33.21 -10.15
C THR A 48 20.58 34.49 -9.95
N SER A 49 20.96 35.62 -10.56
CA SER A 49 20.24 36.90 -10.46
C SER A 49 19.37 37.25 -11.68
N GLU A 50 19.50 36.52 -12.78
CA GLU A 50 18.46 36.51 -13.79
C GLU A 50 17.33 35.62 -13.23
N GLU A 51 16.29 36.26 -12.73
CA GLU A 51 15.01 35.64 -12.43
C GLU A 51 14.59 34.81 -13.66
N GLN A 52 14.90 33.52 -13.62
CA GLN A 52 14.07 32.58 -14.37
C GLN A 52 12.64 32.88 -13.93
N PRO A 53 11.69 33.07 -14.84
CA PRO A 53 10.31 33.23 -14.42
C PRO A 53 10.04 32.11 -13.42
N GLU A 54 9.75 32.47 -12.17
CA GLU A 54 9.33 31.51 -11.15
C GLU A 54 8.17 30.75 -11.79
N GLU A 55 8.46 29.53 -12.31
CA GLU A 55 7.39 28.59 -12.58
C GLU A 55 6.63 28.50 -11.28
N ALA A 56 5.36 28.91 -11.31
CA ALA A 56 4.50 28.93 -10.13
C ALA A 56 4.71 27.59 -9.39
N PRO A 57 4.99 27.62 -8.08
CA PRO A 57 5.39 26.43 -7.35
C PRO A 57 4.37 25.34 -7.62
N VAL A 58 4.83 24.24 -8.25
CA VAL A 58 3.96 23.13 -8.65
C VAL A 58 3.19 22.68 -7.43
N SER A 59 1.87 22.66 -7.53
CA SER A 59 1.00 22.34 -6.41
C SER A 59 1.33 20.96 -5.85
N PHE A 60 1.39 20.82 -4.52
CA PHE A 60 1.55 19.53 -3.84
C PHE A 60 0.58 18.47 -4.40
N TRP A 61 -0.65 18.88 -4.73
CA TRP A 61 -1.68 18.00 -5.24
C TRP A 61 -1.46 17.59 -6.69
N GLU A 62 -0.94 18.48 -7.53
CA GLU A 62 -0.57 18.17 -8.91
C GLU A 62 0.58 17.16 -8.94
N VAL A 63 1.58 17.34 -8.07
CA VAL A 63 2.69 16.38 -7.91
C VAL A 63 2.20 15.04 -7.37
N PHE A 64 1.20 15.05 -6.48
CA PHE A 64 0.60 13.80 -5.99
C PHE A 64 -0.12 13.04 -7.12
N ASP A 65 -0.86 13.75 -7.96
CA ASP A 65 -1.59 13.15 -9.07
C ASP A 65 -0.60 12.63 -10.15
N GLU A 66 0.50 13.36 -10.40
CA GLU A 66 1.61 12.89 -11.24
C GLU A 66 2.25 11.61 -10.70
N PHE A 67 2.57 11.57 -9.40
CA PHE A 67 3.09 10.38 -8.72
C PHE A 67 2.17 9.17 -8.91
N VAL A 68 0.88 9.33 -8.67
CA VAL A 68 -0.09 8.23 -8.82
C VAL A 68 -0.13 7.74 -10.26
N LYS A 69 -0.11 8.64 -11.23
CA LYS A 69 -0.10 8.31 -12.66
C LYS A 69 1.19 7.61 -13.08
N GLU A 70 2.35 8.16 -12.73
CA GLU A 70 3.65 7.63 -13.13
C GLU A 70 3.92 6.27 -12.46
N CYS A 71 3.83 6.23 -11.11
CA CYS A 71 4.07 4.99 -10.38
C CYS A 71 3.03 3.92 -10.70
N GLY A 72 1.79 4.32 -10.94
CA GLY A 72 0.73 3.42 -11.36
C GLY A 72 1.04 2.72 -12.68
N ASN A 73 1.50 3.49 -13.67
CA ASN A 73 1.91 2.96 -14.96
C ASN A 73 3.18 2.10 -14.87
N GLN A 74 4.22 2.58 -14.17
CA GLN A 74 5.49 1.85 -14.03
C GLN A 74 5.32 0.51 -13.31
N ASN A 75 4.46 0.45 -12.30
CA ASN A 75 4.25 -0.74 -11.49
C ASN A 75 2.99 -1.52 -11.87
N ASN A 76 2.32 -1.16 -12.95
CA ASN A 76 1.08 -1.80 -13.42
C ASN A 76 0.05 -1.97 -12.28
N TRP A 77 -0.28 -0.87 -11.59
CA TRP A 77 -1.18 -0.94 -10.44
C TRP A 77 -2.56 -1.46 -10.80
N THR A 78 -3.09 -2.30 -9.94
CA THR A 78 -4.49 -2.71 -10.00
C THR A 78 -5.42 -1.60 -9.54
N ALA A 79 -6.71 -1.66 -9.92
CA ALA A 79 -7.74 -0.72 -9.46
C ALA A 79 -7.72 -0.56 -7.93
N SER A 80 -7.59 -1.66 -7.18
CA SER A 80 -7.49 -1.64 -5.71
C SER A 80 -6.27 -0.88 -5.19
N THR A 81 -5.18 -0.77 -5.95
CA THR A 81 -4.02 0.04 -5.55
C THR A 81 -4.30 1.52 -5.77
N TYR A 82 -4.92 1.89 -6.90
CA TYR A 82 -5.37 3.26 -7.13
C TYR A 82 -6.36 3.73 -6.05
N GLU A 83 -7.33 2.89 -5.67
CA GLU A 83 -8.27 3.20 -4.57
C GLU A 83 -7.56 3.50 -3.24
N LYS A 84 -6.49 2.75 -2.90
CA LYS A 84 -5.69 3.02 -1.69
C LYS A 84 -5.04 4.40 -1.74
N PHE A 85 -4.45 4.79 -2.88
CA PHE A 85 -3.86 6.11 -3.02
C PHE A 85 -4.90 7.23 -3.07
N ALA A 86 -6.08 6.98 -3.65
CA ALA A 86 -7.21 7.90 -3.56
C ALA A 86 -7.65 8.12 -2.10
N ALA A 87 -7.71 7.07 -1.28
CA ALA A 87 -8.00 7.19 0.15
C ALA A 87 -6.91 7.97 0.90
N VAL A 88 -5.63 7.73 0.61
CA VAL A 88 -4.51 8.52 1.19
C VAL A 88 -4.64 10.00 0.82
N ARG A 89 -4.88 10.28 -0.46
CA ARG A 89 -5.10 11.65 -0.95
C ARG A 89 -6.24 12.36 -0.24
N ASN A 90 -7.37 11.66 -0.05
CA ASN A 90 -8.53 12.20 0.66
C ASN A 90 -8.21 12.50 2.13
N HIS A 91 -7.52 11.59 2.83
CA HIS A 91 -7.10 11.82 4.22
C HIS A 91 -6.14 13.01 4.34
N LEU A 92 -5.18 13.14 3.42
CA LEU A 92 -4.25 14.26 3.38
C LEU A 92 -4.97 15.59 3.10
N LYS A 93 -5.93 15.62 2.15
CA LYS A 93 -6.74 16.81 1.86
C LYS A 93 -7.58 17.24 3.05
N GLU A 94 -8.21 16.28 3.72
CA GLU A 94 -9.03 16.57 4.91
C GLU A 94 -8.16 17.05 6.08
N PHE A 95 -6.95 16.51 6.21
CA PHE A 95 -6.00 16.95 7.22
C PHE A 95 -5.48 18.37 6.94
N LYS A 96 -5.08 18.65 5.70
CA LYS A 96 -4.52 19.94 5.30
C LYS A 96 -4.71 20.18 3.81
N GLU A 97 -5.74 20.96 3.48
CA GLU A 97 -6.10 21.26 2.09
C GLU A 97 -5.01 22.07 1.37
N ASP A 98 -4.37 22.98 2.07
CA ASP A 98 -3.24 23.82 1.60
C ASP A 98 -1.87 23.17 1.87
N ALA A 99 -1.78 21.83 1.79
CA ALA A 99 -0.55 21.09 2.04
C ALA A 99 0.59 21.52 1.12
N THR A 100 1.78 21.66 1.71
CA THR A 100 3.04 21.89 1.01
C THR A 100 4.08 20.86 1.44
N PHE A 101 5.12 20.65 0.64
CA PHE A 101 6.20 19.72 1.00
C PHE A 101 6.94 20.13 2.26
N ASN A 102 7.12 21.42 2.50
CA ASN A 102 7.80 21.95 3.70
C ASN A 102 6.98 21.72 4.96
N TYR A 103 5.66 21.62 4.86
CA TYR A 103 4.81 21.32 6.01
C TYR A 103 5.08 19.93 6.59
N PHE A 104 5.47 18.97 5.78
CA PHE A 104 5.75 17.59 6.21
C PHE A 104 7.17 17.43 6.77
N ASP A 105 7.60 18.35 7.62
CA ASP A 105 8.74 18.17 8.52
C ASP A 105 8.38 17.17 9.65
N GLU A 106 9.25 17.01 10.64
CA GLU A 106 8.99 16.09 11.76
C GLU A 106 7.70 16.47 12.52
N PHE A 107 7.43 17.76 12.68
CA PHE A 107 6.22 18.25 13.35
C PHE A 107 4.97 17.93 12.52
N GLY A 108 4.94 18.30 11.25
CA GLY A 108 3.79 18.06 10.37
C GLY A 108 3.50 16.57 10.15
N LEU A 109 4.54 15.74 10.09
CA LEU A 109 4.37 14.28 10.03
C LEU A 109 3.76 13.73 11.33
N ASN A 110 4.13 14.25 12.51
CA ASN A 110 3.50 13.90 13.78
C ASN A 110 2.04 14.36 13.84
N GLU A 111 1.74 15.57 13.39
CA GLU A 111 0.36 16.09 13.33
C GLU A 111 -0.53 15.21 12.44
N TYR A 112 -0.01 14.75 11.31
CA TYR A 112 -0.75 13.83 10.45
C TYR A 112 -1.00 12.47 11.14
N VAL A 113 -0.03 11.94 11.89
CA VAL A 113 -0.22 10.74 12.70
C VAL A 113 -1.31 10.95 13.75
N ASN A 114 -1.32 12.10 14.43
CA ASN A 114 -2.34 12.47 15.41
C ASN A 114 -3.72 12.58 14.75
N PHE A 115 -3.82 13.25 13.61
CA PHE A 115 -5.06 13.32 12.84
C PHE A 115 -5.62 11.94 12.47
N LEU A 116 -4.77 11.04 11.97
CA LEU A 116 -5.20 9.68 11.62
C LEU A 116 -5.66 8.89 12.84
N ARG A 117 -5.05 9.12 14.01
CA ARG A 117 -5.44 8.48 15.27
C ARG A 117 -6.72 9.10 15.86
N ASP A 118 -6.72 10.41 16.04
CA ASP A 118 -7.71 11.08 16.89
C ASP A 118 -8.96 11.49 16.10
N THR A 119 -8.82 11.87 14.83
CA THR A 119 -9.94 12.25 13.96
C THR A 119 -10.47 11.09 13.14
N LYS A 120 -9.57 10.25 12.60
CA LYS A 120 -9.97 9.10 11.78
C LYS A 120 -10.13 7.79 12.58
N ASP A 121 -9.86 7.82 13.87
CA ASP A 121 -9.99 6.69 14.79
C ASP A 121 -9.27 5.41 14.31
N MET A 122 -8.10 5.57 13.67
CA MET A 122 -7.38 4.46 13.06
C MET A 122 -6.54 3.68 14.06
N ARG A 123 -6.50 2.36 13.91
CA ARG A 123 -5.56 1.48 14.62
C ARG A 123 -4.12 1.79 14.18
N ASN A 124 -3.15 1.65 15.10
CA ASN A 124 -1.73 1.94 14.81
C ASN A 124 -1.18 1.22 13.58
N SER A 125 -1.60 -0.02 13.34
CA SER A 125 -1.21 -0.78 12.15
C SER A 125 -1.73 -0.16 10.84
N THR A 126 -2.88 0.50 10.87
CA THR A 126 -3.44 1.24 9.73
C THR A 126 -2.70 2.56 9.53
N ILE A 127 -2.44 3.31 10.61
CA ILE A 127 -1.63 4.53 10.58
C ILE A 127 -0.26 4.24 9.97
N GLY A 128 0.40 3.16 10.39
CA GLY A 128 1.70 2.76 9.83
C GLY A 128 1.67 2.54 8.32
N LYS A 129 0.57 1.97 7.79
CA LYS A 129 0.39 1.81 6.33
C LYS A 129 0.16 3.16 5.63
N GLN A 130 -0.67 4.04 6.19
CA GLN A 130 -0.91 5.39 5.65
C GLN A 130 0.40 6.19 5.58
N MET A 131 1.19 6.16 6.66
CA MET A 131 2.51 6.78 6.71
C MET A 131 3.48 6.17 5.68
N GLY A 132 3.42 4.87 5.45
CA GLY A 132 4.18 4.20 4.40
C GLY A 132 3.87 4.73 2.99
N PHE A 133 2.60 4.94 2.67
CA PHE A 133 2.18 5.51 1.39
C PHE A 133 2.60 6.98 1.25
N LEU A 134 2.41 7.81 2.29
CA LEU A 134 2.87 9.20 2.29
C LEU A 134 4.38 9.28 2.10
N LYS A 135 5.17 8.48 2.82
CA LYS A 135 6.62 8.44 2.67
C LYS A 135 7.06 7.99 1.27
N TRP A 136 6.35 7.07 0.65
CA TRP A 136 6.64 6.69 -0.73
C TRP A 136 6.45 7.86 -1.68
N PHE A 137 5.34 8.58 -1.56
CA PHE A 137 5.09 9.79 -2.34
C PHE A 137 6.18 10.85 -2.12
N LEU A 138 6.49 11.20 -0.85
CA LEU A 138 7.52 12.19 -0.52
C LEU A 138 8.91 11.80 -1.03
N ARG A 139 9.26 10.51 -0.98
CA ARG A 139 10.53 10.01 -1.51
C ARG A 139 10.59 10.09 -3.04
N TRP A 140 9.49 9.77 -3.71
CA TRP A 140 9.41 9.89 -5.16
C TRP A 140 9.50 11.35 -5.60
N SER A 141 8.76 12.25 -4.99
CA SER A 141 8.76 13.68 -5.31
C SER A 141 10.10 14.35 -4.99
N PHE A 142 10.79 13.94 -3.92
CA PHE A 142 12.17 14.35 -3.65
C PHE A 142 13.13 13.93 -4.78
N LYS A 143 13.06 12.69 -5.23
CA LYS A 143 13.89 12.19 -6.34
C LYS A 143 13.63 12.90 -7.67
N LYS A 144 12.42 13.41 -7.85
CA LYS A 144 12.04 14.22 -9.03
C LYS A 144 12.44 15.70 -8.90
N GLY A 145 12.94 16.13 -7.75
CA GLY A 145 13.38 17.51 -7.52
C GLY A 145 12.26 18.47 -7.10
N HIS A 146 11.05 17.99 -6.81
CA HIS A 146 9.93 18.86 -6.41
C HIS A 146 10.12 19.51 -5.03
N HIS A 147 11.00 18.97 -4.19
CA HIS A 147 11.31 19.54 -2.87
C HIS A 147 12.66 19.03 -2.35
N GLN A 148 13.16 19.69 -1.28
CA GLN A 148 14.41 19.33 -0.59
C GLN A 148 14.18 18.80 0.83
N ASN A 149 12.93 18.64 1.27
CA ASN A 149 12.59 18.13 2.61
C ASN A 149 12.89 16.63 2.71
N ILE A 150 13.76 16.24 3.65
CA ILE A 150 14.17 14.84 3.90
C ILE A 150 13.65 14.28 5.24
N ALA A 151 12.88 15.06 5.99
CA ALA A 151 12.38 14.67 7.32
C ALA A 151 11.61 13.33 7.29
N TYR A 152 10.88 13.07 6.21
CA TYR A 152 10.12 11.82 6.03
C TYR A 152 10.99 10.57 6.08
N ASP A 153 12.27 10.64 5.71
CA ASP A 153 13.13 9.45 5.63
C ASP A 153 13.53 8.93 7.01
N THR A 154 13.91 9.84 7.88
CA THR A 154 14.31 9.54 9.28
C THR A 154 13.12 9.41 10.22
N PHE A 155 11.98 10.03 9.90
CA PHE A 155 10.79 10.00 10.74
C PHE A 155 10.28 8.57 10.97
N LYS A 156 10.12 8.18 12.22
CA LYS A 156 9.55 6.90 12.63
C LYS A 156 8.48 7.13 13.68
N PRO A 157 7.19 7.04 13.33
CA PRO A 157 6.14 7.22 14.31
C PRO A 157 6.25 6.14 15.39
N LYS A 158 6.13 6.54 16.66
CA LYS A 158 6.16 5.62 17.81
C LYS A 158 4.81 4.91 17.96
N LEU A 159 4.56 3.93 17.09
CA LEU A 159 3.32 3.18 17.05
C LEU A 159 3.52 1.80 17.68
N LYS A 160 2.88 1.56 18.82
CA LYS A 160 2.84 0.20 19.40
C LYS A 160 2.02 -0.71 18.49
N THR A 161 2.55 -1.89 18.21
CA THR A 161 1.87 -2.93 17.43
C THR A 161 1.96 -4.26 18.15
N THR A 162 0.96 -5.10 17.98
CA THR A 162 0.98 -6.51 18.39
C THR A 162 1.28 -7.40 17.20
N SER A 163 1.90 -8.55 17.43
CA SER A 163 1.90 -9.64 16.46
C SER A 163 0.46 -10.11 16.27
N LYS A 164 0.02 -10.18 15.01
CA LYS A 164 -1.32 -10.72 14.73
C LYS A 164 -1.37 -12.19 15.07
N LYS A 165 -2.32 -12.57 15.92
CA LYS A 165 -2.70 -13.98 16.07
C LYS A 165 -3.34 -14.43 14.75
N VAL A 166 -2.86 -15.53 14.21
CA VAL A 166 -3.50 -16.14 13.03
C VAL A 166 -4.74 -16.89 13.52
N ILE A 167 -5.90 -16.50 12.99
CA ILE A 167 -7.17 -17.18 13.23
C ILE A 167 -7.38 -18.18 12.09
N PHE A 168 -7.65 -19.42 12.40
CA PHE A 168 -7.89 -20.50 11.44
C PHE A 168 -8.92 -21.47 12.00
N LEU A 169 -9.60 -22.20 11.13
CA LEU A 169 -10.46 -23.30 11.53
C LEU A 169 -9.63 -24.53 11.88
N THR A 170 -9.94 -25.15 12.99
CA THR A 170 -9.43 -26.49 13.31
C THR A 170 -9.97 -27.53 12.34
N TRP A 171 -9.37 -28.72 12.32
CA TRP A 171 -9.85 -29.81 11.47
C TRP A 171 -11.28 -30.24 11.81
N ASP A 172 -11.64 -30.21 13.10
CA ASP A 172 -12.99 -30.56 13.58
C ASP A 172 -14.02 -29.51 13.15
N GLU A 173 -13.70 -28.22 13.26
CA GLU A 173 -14.55 -27.12 12.75
C GLU A 173 -14.72 -27.20 11.23
N LEU A 174 -13.64 -27.49 10.50
CA LEU A 174 -13.71 -27.65 9.05
C LEU A 174 -14.61 -28.81 8.65
N ASN A 175 -14.53 -29.96 9.36
CA ASN A 175 -15.43 -31.10 9.13
C ASN A 175 -16.87 -30.76 9.53
N LYS A 176 -17.07 -30.07 10.66
CA LYS A 176 -18.39 -29.60 11.09
C LYS A 176 -19.06 -28.75 10.01
N LEU A 177 -18.28 -27.80 9.43
CA LEU A 177 -18.77 -26.98 8.32
C LEU A 177 -19.06 -27.81 7.06
N LYS A 178 -18.18 -28.74 6.70
CA LYS A 178 -18.32 -29.61 5.53
C LYS A 178 -19.58 -30.46 5.60
N ASP A 179 -19.85 -31.04 6.77
CA ASP A 179 -20.92 -32.01 6.98
C ASP A 179 -22.24 -31.36 7.42
N TYR A 180 -22.25 -30.03 7.63
CA TYR A 180 -23.43 -29.28 8.04
C TYR A 180 -24.57 -29.41 7.02
N GLN A 181 -25.75 -29.74 7.50
CA GLN A 181 -26.97 -29.87 6.69
C GLN A 181 -27.61 -28.50 6.49
N ILE A 182 -27.37 -27.90 5.34
CA ILE A 182 -27.89 -26.57 5.03
C ILE A 182 -29.40 -26.61 4.87
N PRO A 183 -30.17 -25.73 5.57
CA PRO A 183 -31.62 -25.65 5.46
C PRO A 183 -32.09 -25.40 4.01
N LYS A 184 -33.28 -25.91 3.68
CA LYS A 184 -33.81 -25.81 2.30
C LYS A 184 -34.00 -24.38 1.80
N ASP A 185 -34.33 -23.46 2.68
CA ASP A 185 -34.50 -22.03 2.42
C ASP A 185 -33.17 -21.26 2.29
N LYS A 186 -32.04 -21.90 2.65
CA LYS A 186 -30.71 -21.30 2.64
C LYS A 186 -29.72 -21.98 1.66
N GLN A 187 -30.23 -22.65 0.65
CA GLN A 187 -29.40 -23.42 -0.31
C GLN A 187 -28.32 -22.56 -1.03
N TYR A 188 -28.47 -21.24 -1.05
CA TYR A 188 -27.44 -20.35 -1.55
C TYR A 188 -26.12 -20.43 -0.76
N LEU A 189 -26.14 -20.90 0.49
CA LEU A 189 -24.94 -21.10 1.31
C LEU A 189 -24.11 -22.31 0.87
N GLU A 190 -24.72 -23.27 0.14
CA GLU A 190 -24.02 -24.47 -0.29
C GLU A 190 -22.84 -24.15 -1.21
N ARG A 191 -23.04 -23.29 -2.20
CA ARG A 191 -21.95 -22.85 -3.09
C ARG A 191 -20.85 -22.08 -2.35
N VAL A 192 -21.23 -21.33 -1.32
CA VAL A 192 -20.28 -20.57 -0.49
C VAL A 192 -19.41 -21.52 0.32
N ARG A 193 -20.04 -22.51 0.97
CA ARG A 193 -19.35 -23.60 1.67
C ARG A 193 -18.37 -24.32 0.76
N ASP A 194 -18.83 -24.76 -0.41
CA ASP A 194 -18.03 -25.56 -1.31
C ASP A 194 -16.81 -24.77 -1.85
N VAL A 195 -17.00 -23.50 -2.21
CA VAL A 195 -15.89 -22.61 -2.63
C VAL A 195 -14.91 -22.37 -1.49
N PHE A 196 -15.40 -22.15 -0.26
CA PHE A 196 -14.54 -21.96 0.90
C PHE A 196 -13.73 -23.21 1.24
N LEU A 197 -14.39 -24.38 1.29
CA LEU A 197 -13.72 -25.66 1.49
C LEU A 197 -12.69 -25.95 0.39
N PHE A 198 -13.00 -25.60 -0.85
CA PHE A 198 -12.05 -25.75 -1.95
C PHE A 198 -10.80 -24.89 -1.73
N CYS A 199 -10.95 -23.62 -1.30
CA CYS A 199 -9.82 -22.79 -0.91
C CYS A 199 -9.00 -23.45 0.21
N CYS A 200 -9.66 -24.00 1.24
CA CYS A 200 -8.98 -24.68 2.36
C CYS A 200 -8.19 -25.91 1.91
N PHE A 201 -8.77 -26.74 1.03
CA PHE A 201 -8.15 -27.99 0.59
C PHE A 201 -7.10 -27.83 -0.51
N THR A 202 -7.07 -26.69 -1.18
CA THR A 202 -6.08 -26.39 -2.24
C THR A 202 -5.06 -25.34 -1.85
N SER A 203 -5.27 -24.63 -0.71
CA SER A 203 -4.50 -23.45 -0.29
C SER A 203 -4.54 -22.29 -1.29
N LEU A 204 -5.46 -22.30 -2.25
CA LEU A 204 -5.68 -21.20 -3.18
C LEU A 204 -6.39 -20.03 -2.51
N ARG A 205 -5.98 -18.81 -2.87
CA ARG A 205 -6.70 -17.63 -2.43
C ARG A 205 -8.04 -17.51 -3.14
N TYR A 206 -9.00 -16.85 -2.51
CA TYR A 206 -10.30 -16.56 -3.13
C TYR A 206 -10.17 -15.99 -4.55
N SER A 207 -9.22 -15.05 -4.78
CA SER A 207 -8.98 -14.46 -6.11
C SER A 207 -8.57 -15.50 -7.16
N ASP A 208 -7.80 -16.50 -6.76
CA ASP A 208 -7.31 -17.53 -7.66
C ASP A 208 -8.45 -18.51 -7.99
N VAL A 209 -9.22 -18.91 -6.98
CA VAL A 209 -10.40 -19.77 -7.19
C VAL A 209 -11.48 -19.06 -8.01
N ARG A 210 -11.68 -17.76 -7.84
CA ARG A 210 -12.60 -16.95 -8.64
C ARG A 210 -12.24 -16.95 -10.12
N ASN A 211 -10.96 -17.04 -10.45
CA ASN A 211 -10.47 -17.04 -11.83
C ASN A 211 -10.13 -18.43 -12.37
N LEU A 212 -10.33 -19.48 -11.57
CA LEU A 212 -10.05 -20.86 -11.97
C LEU A 212 -10.99 -21.29 -13.09
N LYS A 213 -10.42 -21.62 -14.23
CA LYS A 213 -11.16 -22.12 -15.40
C LYS A 213 -11.17 -23.63 -15.45
N ARG A 214 -12.12 -24.19 -16.17
CA ARG A 214 -12.16 -25.63 -16.41
C ARG A 214 -10.93 -26.16 -17.14
N SER A 215 -10.34 -25.35 -18.02
CA SER A 215 -9.10 -25.68 -18.73
C SER A 215 -7.91 -25.92 -17.80
N ASP A 216 -7.93 -25.29 -16.62
CA ASP A 216 -6.83 -25.34 -15.64
C ASP A 216 -6.94 -26.61 -14.78
N VAL A 217 -8.11 -27.26 -14.77
CA VAL A 217 -8.37 -28.48 -14.01
C VAL A 217 -8.03 -29.70 -14.86
N LYS A 218 -7.06 -30.51 -14.38
CA LYS A 218 -6.66 -31.79 -14.97
C LYS A 218 -7.28 -32.95 -14.18
N SER A 219 -6.96 -34.17 -14.56
CA SER A 219 -7.50 -35.39 -13.92
C SER A 219 -7.14 -35.53 -12.45
N ASP A 220 -5.95 -35.08 -12.07
CA ASP A 220 -5.35 -35.28 -10.75
C ASP A 220 -4.73 -34.01 -10.13
N HIS A 221 -4.67 -32.91 -10.90
CA HIS A 221 -4.07 -31.65 -10.44
C HIS A 221 -4.73 -30.43 -11.09
N ILE A 222 -4.37 -29.26 -10.60
CA ILE A 222 -4.71 -27.95 -11.16
C ILE A 222 -3.41 -27.27 -11.60
N GLU A 223 -3.39 -26.69 -12.78
CA GLU A 223 -2.34 -25.80 -13.29
C GLU A 223 -2.86 -24.38 -13.32
N ILE A 224 -2.33 -23.48 -12.49
CA ILE A 224 -2.83 -22.12 -12.37
C ILE A 224 -1.67 -21.11 -12.22
N THR A 225 -1.84 -19.93 -12.80
CA THR A 225 -1.01 -18.77 -12.47
C THR A 225 -1.77 -17.88 -11.50
N THR A 226 -1.19 -17.64 -10.33
CA THR A 226 -1.85 -16.86 -9.25
C THR A 226 -2.05 -15.40 -9.66
N VAL A 227 -3.21 -14.82 -9.29
CA VAL A 227 -3.57 -13.45 -9.67
C VAL A 227 -2.69 -12.41 -8.98
N LYS A 228 -2.29 -12.66 -7.73
CA LYS A 228 -1.61 -11.66 -6.90
C LYS A 228 -0.10 -11.61 -7.10
N THR A 229 0.53 -12.74 -7.33
CA THR A 229 1.99 -12.87 -7.36
C THR A 229 2.53 -13.37 -8.70
N ALA A 230 1.62 -13.72 -9.63
CA ALA A 230 1.94 -14.28 -10.95
C ALA A 230 2.81 -15.56 -10.89
N ASP A 231 2.70 -16.32 -9.78
CA ASP A 231 3.39 -17.59 -9.63
C ASP A 231 2.62 -18.69 -10.37
N SER A 232 3.30 -19.50 -11.16
CA SER A 232 2.74 -20.70 -11.77
C SER A 232 2.80 -21.84 -10.75
N LEU A 233 1.65 -22.42 -10.44
CA LEU A 233 1.50 -23.48 -9.45
C LEU A 233 0.85 -24.71 -10.07
N THR A 234 1.36 -25.89 -9.71
CA THR A 234 0.70 -27.16 -9.90
C THR A 234 0.21 -27.67 -8.54
N ILE A 235 -1.07 -27.88 -8.38
CA ILE A 235 -1.69 -28.26 -7.10
C ILE A 235 -2.37 -29.60 -7.27
N GLU A 236 -1.88 -30.62 -6.58
CA GLU A 236 -2.49 -31.96 -6.56
C GLU A 236 -3.89 -31.92 -5.94
N LEU A 237 -4.83 -32.59 -6.57
CA LEU A 237 -6.21 -32.71 -6.11
C LEU A 237 -6.32 -33.84 -5.07
N ASN A 238 -6.63 -33.46 -3.84
CA ASN A 238 -7.02 -34.44 -2.83
C ASN A 238 -8.48 -34.86 -3.00
N LYS A 239 -8.91 -35.90 -2.29
CA LYS A 239 -10.28 -36.44 -2.39
C LYS A 239 -11.38 -35.41 -2.17
N TYR A 240 -11.15 -34.39 -1.33
CA TYR A 240 -12.14 -33.36 -0.99
C TYR A 240 -12.26 -32.33 -2.11
N SER A 241 -11.13 -31.79 -2.56
CA SER A 241 -11.11 -30.82 -3.66
C SER A 241 -11.63 -31.43 -4.96
N LYS A 242 -11.31 -32.71 -5.22
CA LYS A 242 -11.83 -33.45 -6.38
C LYS A 242 -13.35 -33.64 -6.31
N ALA A 243 -13.89 -34.05 -5.15
CA ALA A 243 -15.32 -34.20 -4.96
C ALA A 243 -16.10 -32.90 -5.21
N ILE A 244 -15.54 -31.74 -4.80
CA ILE A 244 -16.14 -30.44 -5.07
C ILE A 244 -16.13 -30.13 -6.57
N LEU A 245 -15.02 -30.34 -7.27
CA LEU A 245 -14.95 -30.15 -8.72
C LEU A 245 -15.90 -31.08 -9.49
N ASP A 246 -15.98 -32.34 -9.08
CA ASP A 246 -16.89 -33.34 -9.69
C ASP A 246 -18.37 -32.93 -9.52
N LYS A 247 -18.73 -32.32 -8.38
CA LYS A 247 -20.09 -31.82 -8.16
C LYS A 247 -20.50 -30.74 -9.17
N TYR A 248 -19.56 -29.90 -9.62
CA TYR A 248 -19.84 -28.80 -10.52
C TYR A 248 -19.41 -29.05 -11.97
N LYS A 249 -18.90 -30.24 -12.32
CA LYS A 249 -18.31 -30.51 -13.63
C LYS A 249 -19.29 -30.33 -14.80
N ASP A 250 -20.56 -30.64 -14.61
CA ASP A 250 -21.60 -30.60 -15.66
C ASP A 250 -22.40 -29.28 -15.63
N ILE A 251 -22.10 -28.35 -14.68
CA ILE A 251 -22.81 -27.09 -14.56
C ILE A 251 -22.01 -26.00 -15.29
N HIS A 252 -22.61 -25.36 -16.31
CA HIS A 252 -21.96 -24.29 -17.05
C HIS A 252 -22.00 -22.95 -16.27
N PHE A 253 -20.83 -22.37 -16.04
CA PHE A 253 -20.68 -21.02 -15.51
C PHE A 253 -20.14 -20.08 -16.58
N GLU A 254 -20.42 -18.78 -16.45
CA GLU A 254 -19.88 -17.75 -17.34
C GLU A 254 -18.34 -17.80 -17.38
N ASN A 255 -17.78 -17.45 -18.53
CA ASN A 255 -16.33 -17.42 -18.76
C ASN A 255 -15.60 -18.75 -18.48
N TYR A 256 -16.30 -19.89 -18.60
CA TYR A 256 -15.76 -21.24 -18.38
C TYR A 256 -15.20 -21.46 -16.98
N MET A 257 -15.71 -20.75 -15.97
CA MET A 257 -15.29 -20.93 -14.57
C MET A 257 -15.56 -22.37 -14.09
N ALA A 258 -14.64 -22.87 -13.23
CA ALA A 258 -14.76 -24.21 -12.68
C ALA A 258 -15.75 -24.30 -11.50
N LEU A 259 -15.95 -23.20 -10.75
CA LEU A 259 -16.72 -23.16 -9.52
C LEU A 259 -17.67 -21.94 -9.47
N PRO A 260 -18.79 -22.02 -8.69
CA PRO A 260 -19.81 -20.98 -8.59
C PRO A 260 -19.40 -19.83 -7.65
N VAL A 261 -18.31 -19.13 -7.94
CA VAL A 261 -17.78 -18.08 -7.06
C VAL A 261 -18.60 -16.81 -7.20
N ILE A 262 -19.09 -16.28 -6.06
CA ILE A 262 -19.80 -15.00 -5.97
C ILE A 262 -18.85 -13.85 -5.59
N SER A 263 -19.33 -12.61 -5.46
CA SER A 263 -18.47 -11.47 -5.04
C SER A 263 -17.85 -11.70 -3.66
N ASN A 264 -16.65 -11.15 -3.45
CA ASN A 264 -15.90 -11.32 -2.19
C ASN A 264 -16.69 -10.83 -0.96
N GLN A 265 -17.40 -9.71 -1.09
CA GLN A 265 -18.21 -9.19 0.00
C GLN A 265 -19.33 -10.17 0.38
N LYS A 266 -20.14 -10.60 -0.60
CA LYS A 266 -21.21 -11.58 -0.35
C LYS A 266 -20.65 -12.92 0.15
N MET A 267 -19.48 -13.34 -0.35
CA MET A 267 -18.82 -14.54 0.13
C MET A 267 -18.52 -14.46 1.62
N ASN A 268 -17.95 -13.34 2.08
CA ASN A 268 -17.64 -13.12 3.50
C ASN A 268 -18.90 -13.04 4.35
N ASP A 269 -19.94 -12.34 3.89
CA ASP A 269 -21.20 -12.21 4.64
C ASP A 269 -21.87 -13.57 4.81
N TYR A 270 -21.94 -14.36 3.75
CA TYR A 270 -22.55 -15.70 3.80
C TYR A 270 -21.69 -16.73 4.53
N LEU A 271 -20.35 -16.56 4.57
CA LEU A 271 -19.50 -17.40 5.41
C LEU A 271 -19.72 -17.15 6.89
N LYS A 272 -19.97 -15.90 7.29
CA LYS A 272 -20.34 -15.58 8.68
C LYS A 272 -21.68 -16.24 9.05
N GLU A 273 -22.70 -16.06 8.21
CA GLU A 273 -24.00 -16.71 8.40
C GLU A 273 -23.87 -18.23 8.51
N LEU A 274 -23.09 -18.84 7.63
CA LEU A 274 -22.86 -20.29 7.65
C LEU A 274 -22.10 -20.74 8.89
N GLY A 275 -21.11 -19.95 9.36
CA GLY A 275 -20.36 -20.20 10.60
C GLY A 275 -21.29 -20.18 11.82
N GLU A 276 -22.17 -19.19 11.90
CA GLU A 276 -23.19 -19.10 12.97
C GLU A 276 -24.14 -20.33 12.96
N LEU A 277 -24.66 -20.68 11.79
CA LEU A 277 -25.53 -21.85 11.65
C LEU A 277 -24.84 -23.17 11.99
N ALA A 278 -23.56 -23.29 11.64
CA ALA A 278 -22.76 -24.46 12.00
C ALA A 278 -22.21 -24.39 13.43
N GLU A 279 -22.61 -23.39 14.24
CA GLU A 279 -22.11 -23.16 15.60
C GLU A 279 -20.57 -23.11 15.69
N ILE A 280 -19.93 -22.50 14.72
CA ILE A 280 -18.49 -22.16 14.72
C ILE A 280 -18.40 -20.69 15.13
N ASN A 281 -18.62 -20.45 16.39
CA ASN A 281 -18.78 -19.11 16.98
C ASN A 281 -17.98 -18.94 18.28
N GLU A 282 -16.91 -19.71 18.47
CA GLU A 282 -16.05 -19.55 19.64
C GLU A 282 -15.45 -18.13 19.64
N PRO A 283 -15.61 -17.37 20.74
CA PRO A 283 -15.12 -16.01 20.82
C PRO A 283 -13.60 -15.94 20.68
N VAL A 284 -13.11 -15.11 19.78
CA VAL A 284 -11.68 -14.90 19.56
C VAL A 284 -11.30 -13.49 19.95
N ARG A 285 -10.44 -13.37 20.98
CA ARG A 285 -9.92 -12.08 21.42
C ARG A 285 -8.90 -11.55 20.43
N GLU A 286 -9.16 -10.38 19.84
CA GLU A 286 -8.20 -9.57 19.07
C GLU A 286 -7.68 -8.44 19.97
N THR A 287 -6.35 -8.31 20.05
CA THR A 287 -5.69 -7.20 20.75
C THR A 287 -5.00 -6.30 19.74
N TYR A 288 -5.26 -5.01 19.81
CA TYR A 288 -4.59 -3.99 19.01
C TYR A 288 -4.36 -2.71 19.80
N TYR A 289 -3.65 -1.73 19.20
CA TYR A 289 -3.38 -0.45 19.82
C TYR A 289 -3.92 0.71 18.98
N LYS A 290 -4.48 1.72 19.66
CA LYS A 290 -4.71 3.08 19.18
C LYS A 290 -3.83 4.02 20.00
N GLY A 291 -2.80 4.62 19.41
CA GLY A 291 -1.78 5.34 20.16
C GLY A 291 -1.09 4.43 21.19
N ASN A 292 -1.20 4.79 22.45
CA ASN A 292 -0.68 3.99 23.58
C ASN A 292 -1.76 3.12 24.24
N GLU A 293 -3.02 3.29 23.89
CA GLU A 293 -4.13 2.56 24.45
C GLU A 293 -4.20 1.15 23.86
N ARG A 294 -4.28 0.16 24.73
CA ARG A 294 -4.52 -1.23 24.36
C ARG A 294 -6.03 -1.48 24.30
N ILE A 295 -6.48 -2.01 23.19
CA ILE A 295 -7.87 -2.36 22.98
C ILE A 295 -7.96 -3.87 22.78
N ASP A 296 -8.86 -4.50 23.53
CA ASP A 296 -9.18 -5.91 23.42
C ASP A 296 -10.63 -6.03 22.95
N GLU A 297 -10.84 -6.60 21.77
CA GLU A 297 -12.15 -6.92 21.20
C GLU A 297 -12.34 -8.44 21.18
N VAL A 298 -13.61 -8.88 21.36
CA VAL A 298 -13.98 -10.29 21.35
C VAL A 298 -15.02 -10.53 20.27
#